data_b5998b6e90a5b5b3db4c3a6676b98c7d
#
_entry.id   b5998b6e90a5b5b3db4c3a6676b98c7d
#
_cell.length_a   1.000
_cell.length_b   1.000
_cell.length_c   1.000
_cell.angle_alpha   90.00
_cell.angle_beta   90.00
_cell.angle_gamma   90.00
#
_symmetry.space_group_name_H-M   'P 1'
#
loop_
_entity.id
_entity.type
_entity.pdbx_description
1 polymer ?
#
loop_
_entity_poly.entity_id
_entity_poly.type
_entity_poly.pdbx_seq_one_letter_code
_entity_poly.pdbx_strand_id
1 'polypeptide(L)'
;ELSYEKKQFMSESEKQRQNYSSKLNELNQLMSVAQEQLNAEINSADLDKLYDEDPTEAARVERRLKRKQDKLNQAVQKTQLEQQQQFESFLQDQQKKLTLKMPEFSDPAKSSQLKNNMRSYLTSYGFNDQEIAQVYDHRIVMLVNDAMKYKNLQNSKPNLAKKITKPGKVFSSGVKKDKADLNFTKRKEKLGRLKKTGSIK
;
A
#
# COMPACT_ATOMS: atom_id res chain seq x y z
N GLU A 1 -5.32 9.68 -26.73
CA GLU A 1 -6.36 10.58 -26.15
C GLU A 1 -6.69 10.20 -24.70
N LEU A 2 -7.12 9.00 -24.42
CA LEU A 2 -7.45 8.50 -23.05
C LEU A 2 -6.31 8.67 -22.03
N SER A 3 -5.05 8.58 -22.43
CA SER A 3 -3.90 8.77 -21.54
C SER A 3 -3.64 10.23 -21.19
N TYR A 4 -3.95 11.14 -22.11
CA TYR A 4 -3.78 12.58 -21.94
C TYR A 4 -4.87 13.14 -21.01
N GLU A 5 -6.14 12.79 -21.23
CA GLU A 5 -7.27 13.15 -20.36
C GLU A 5 -7.10 12.64 -18.95
N LYS A 6 -6.64 11.38 -18.79
CA LYS A 6 -6.32 10.81 -17.48
C LYS A 6 -5.22 11.57 -16.76
N LYS A 7 -4.20 12.03 -17.50
CA LYS A 7 -3.09 12.80 -16.94
C LYS A 7 -3.53 14.21 -16.53
N GLN A 8 -4.39 14.85 -17.34
CA GLN A 8 -5.00 16.14 -16.98
C GLN A 8 -5.89 16.02 -15.76
N PHE A 9 -6.80 15.02 -15.71
CA PHE A 9 -7.66 14.79 -14.56
C PHE A 9 -6.87 14.54 -13.27
N MET A 10 -5.78 13.76 -13.34
CA MET A 10 -4.90 13.53 -12.18
C MET A 10 -4.21 14.81 -11.73
N SER A 11 -3.72 15.64 -12.65
CA SER A 11 -3.07 16.92 -12.36
C SER A 11 -4.06 17.91 -11.73
N GLU A 12 -5.28 17.96 -12.23
CA GLU A 12 -6.35 18.85 -11.72
C GLU A 12 -6.83 18.40 -10.33
N SER A 13 -7.03 17.11 -10.12
CA SER A 13 -7.35 16.54 -8.81
C SER A 13 -6.25 16.81 -7.78
N GLU A 14 -4.98 16.75 -8.17
CA GLU A 14 -3.86 17.03 -7.28
C GLU A 14 -3.77 18.53 -6.94
N LYS A 15 -4.00 19.42 -7.89
CA LYS A 15 -4.11 20.87 -7.66
C LYS A 15 -5.28 21.22 -6.73
N GLN A 16 -6.44 20.60 -6.92
CA GLN A 16 -7.59 20.80 -6.04
C GLN A 16 -7.28 20.37 -4.60
N ARG A 17 -6.60 19.26 -4.42
CA ARG A 17 -6.16 18.77 -3.09
C ARG A 17 -5.16 19.72 -2.43
N GLN A 18 -4.18 20.23 -3.18
CA GLN A 18 -3.21 21.20 -2.67
C GLN A 18 -3.91 22.51 -2.27
N ASN A 19 -4.80 23.03 -3.11
CA ASN A 19 -5.59 24.23 -2.81
C ASN A 19 -6.47 24.03 -1.57
N TYR A 20 -7.08 22.86 -1.42
CA TYR A 20 -7.89 22.53 -0.25
C TYR A 20 -7.04 22.47 1.02
N SER A 21 -5.89 21.79 0.97
CA SER A 21 -4.95 21.72 2.09
C SER A 21 -4.45 23.11 2.51
N SER A 22 -4.11 23.96 1.54
CA SER A 22 -3.70 25.35 1.82
C SER A 22 -4.80 26.16 2.49
N LYS A 23 -6.04 26.07 1.99
CA LYS A 23 -7.20 26.73 2.59
C LYS A 23 -7.51 26.22 4.00
N LEU A 24 -7.34 24.93 4.25
CA LEU A 24 -7.50 24.36 5.59
C LEU A 24 -6.46 24.90 6.57
N ASN A 25 -5.20 24.98 6.15
CA ASN A 25 -4.14 25.56 6.96
C ASN A 25 -4.39 27.03 7.27
N GLU A 26 -4.82 27.81 6.28
CA GLU A 26 -5.19 29.21 6.45
C GLU A 26 -6.38 29.34 7.43
N LEU A 27 -7.42 28.52 7.28
CA LEU A 27 -8.56 28.51 8.20
C LEU A 27 -8.16 28.15 9.63
N ASN A 28 -7.29 27.17 9.82
CA ASN A 28 -6.77 26.80 11.14
C ASN A 28 -5.97 27.95 11.77
N GLN A 29 -5.17 28.66 11.01
CA GLN A 29 -4.46 29.84 11.48
C GLN A 29 -5.41 30.96 11.89
N LEU A 30 -6.43 31.25 11.07
CA LEU A 30 -7.46 32.25 11.39
C LEU A 30 -8.25 31.89 12.67
N MET A 31 -8.56 30.60 12.86
CA MET A 31 -9.24 30.13 14.06
C MET A 31 -8.35 30.28 15.30
N SER A 32 -7.05 29.99 15.19
CA SER A 32 -6.07 30.20 16.28
C SER A 32 -5.99 31.68 16.68
N VAL A 33 -5.86 32.58 15.70
CA VAL A 33 -5.84 34.04 15.94
C VAL A 33 -7.17 34.53 16.57
N ALA A 34 -8.32 34.02 16.06
CA ALA A 34 -9.61 34.37 16.63
C ALA A 34 -9.77 33.89 18.08
N GLN A 35 -9.22 32.71 18.41
CA GLN A 35 -9.21 32.21 19.79
C GLN A 35 -8.33 33.06 20.71
N GLU A 36 -7.13 33.45 20.25
CA GLU A 36 -6.24 34.33 20.99
C GLU A 36 -6.88 35.71 21.25
N GLN A 37 -7.49 36.29 20.22
CA GLN A 37 -8.22 37.58 20.35
C GLN A 37 -9.41 37.48 21.34
N LEU A 38 -10.16 36.37 21.26
CA LEU A 38 -11.27 36.17 22.18
C LEU A 38 -10.79 35.99 23.63
N ASN A 39 -9.71 35.25 23.84
CA ASN A 39 -9.11 35.10 25.17
C ASN A 39 -8.62 36.45 25.71
N ALA A 40 -7.99 37.29 24.87
CA ALA A 40 -7.58 38.64 25.25
C ALA A 40 -8.78 39.52 25.62
N GLU A 41 -9.87 39.46 24.83
CA GLU A 41 -11.11 40.20 25.16
C GLU A 41 -11.73 39.74 26.50
N ILE A 42 -11.74 38.42 26.75
CA ILE A 42 -12.25 37.85 28.01
C ILE A 42 -11.39 38.35 29.19
N ASN A 43 -10.06 38.29 29.07
CA ASN A 43 -9.15 38.70 30.13
C ASN A 43 -9.19 40.23 30.38
N SER A 44 -9.44 41.01 29.33
CA SER A 44 -9.51 42.49 29.46
C SER A 44 -10.84 42.98 29.95
N ALA A 45 -11.91 42.19 29.90
CA ALA A 45 -13.26 42.62 30.22
C ALA A 45 -13.54 42.82 31.71
N ASP A 46 -12.64 42.37 32.61
CA ASP A 46 -12.78 42.46 34.08
C ASP A 46 -14.26 42.40 34.53
N LEU A 47 -14.89 41.26 34.18
CA LEU A 47 -16.34 41.11 34.39
C LEU A 47 -16.78 41.29 35.84
N ASP A 48 -15.92 40.87 36.78
CA ASP A 48 -16.21 40.96 38.22
C ASP A 48 -16.37 42.46 38.62
N LYS A 49 -15.42 43.30 38.20
CA LYS A 49 -15.49 44.73 38.44
C LYS A 49 -16.68 45.37 37.70
N LEU A 50 -16.94 44.94 36.48
CA LEU A 50 -18.06 45.45 35.68
C LEU A 50 -19.40 45.03 36.30
N TYR A 51 -19.52 43.86 36.93
CA TYR A 51 -20.71 43.46 37.67
C TYR A 51 -20.98 44.32 38.92
N ASP A 52 -19.91 44.78 39.60
CA ASP A 52 -20.02 45.70 40.75
C ASP A 52 -20.45 47.10 40.34
N GLU A 53 -19.99 47.61 39.19
CA GLU A 53 -20.25 48.95 38.69
C GLU A 53 -21.58 49.06 37.90
N ASP A 54 -21.78 48.15 36.93
CA ASP A 54 -23.01 48.06 36.09
C ASP A 54 -23.37 46.64 35.74
N PRO A 55 -24.20 45.97 36.52
CA PRO A 55 -24.62 44.60 36.28
C PRO A 55 -25.31 44.36 34.91
N THR A 56 -25.97 45.40 34.38
CA THR A 56 -26.68 45.30 33.11
C THR A 56 -25.70 45.25 31.94
N GLU A 57 -24.69 46.10 31.96
CA GLU A 57 -23.63 46.11 30.95
C GLU A 57 -22.74 44.87 31.08
N ALA A 58 -22.38 44.42 32.30
CA ALA A 58 -21.68 43.17 32.54
C ALA A 58 -22.37 41.97 31.87
N ALA A 59 -23.68 41.84 32.06
CA ALA A 59 -24.48 40.78 31.46
C ALA A 59 -24.58 40.87 29.93
N ARG A 60 -24.45 42.04 29.34
CA ARG A 60 -24.39 42.26 27.88
C ARG A 60 -23.02 41.80 27.33
N VAL A 61 -21.93 42.21 28.00
CA VAL A 61 -20.56 41.85 27.63
C VAL A 61 -20.39 40.34 27.71
N GLU A 62 -20.78 39.73 28.82
CA GLU A 62 -20.75 38.28 29.01
C GLU A 62 -21.49 37.54 27.90
N ARG A 63 -22.73 37.93 27.59
CA ARG A 63 -23.50 37.32 26.51
C ARG A 63 -22.85 37.49 25.14
N ARG A 64 -22.19 38.64 24.89
CA ARG A 64 -21.44 38.88 23.65
C ARG A 64 -20.24 37.96 23.53
N LEU A 65 -19.44 37.84 24.59
CA LEU A 65 -18.28 36.98 24.64
C LEU A 65 -18.67 35.51 24.48
N LYS A 66 -19.71 35.08 25.19
CA LYS A 66 -20.25 33.71 25.07
C LYS A 66 -20.70 33.40 23.63
N ARG A 67 -21.42 34.33 22.96
CA ARG A 67 -21.81 34.14 21.55
C ARG A 67 -20.60 34.01 20.62
N LYS A 68 -19.53 34.78 20.85
CA LYS A 68 -18.27 34.67 20.07
C LYS A 68 -17.64 33.33 20.30
N GLN A 69 -17.53 32.85 21.55
CA GLN A 69 -17.00 31.54 21.91
C GLN A 69 -17.79 30.41 21.27
N ASP A 70 -19.14 30.47 21.35
CA ASP A 70 -20.00 29.43 20.76
C ASP A 70 -19.82 29.35 19.23
N LYS A 71 -19.76 30.53 18.56
CA LYS A 71 -19.50 30.57 17.10
C LYS A 71 -18.15 30.01 16.72
N LEU A 72 -17.10 30.31 17.50
CA LEU A 72 -15.77 29.79 17.26
C LEU A 72 -15.73 28.28 17.48
N ASN A 73 -16.32 27.78 18.56
CA ASN A 73 -16.42 26.35 18.84
C ASN A 73 -17.17 25.61 17.71
N GLN A 74 -18.27 26.16 17.23
CA GLN A 74 -19.01 25.59 16.09
C GLN A 74 -18.16 25.59 14.81
N ALA A 75 -17.38 26.63 14.53
CA ALA A 75 -16.48 26.68 13.38
C ALA A 75 -15.38 25.63 13.49
N VAL A 76 -14.76 25.47 14.67
CA VAL A 76 -13.74 24.44 14.94
C VAL A 76 -14.31 23.04 14.72
N GLN A 77 -15.48 22.75 15.31
CA GLN A 77 -16.13 21.42 15.15
C GLN A 77 -16.46 21.12 13.69
N LYS A 78 -17.01 22.11 12.97
CA LYS A 78 -17.31 21.95 11.54
C LYS A 78 -16.06 21.66 10.73
N THR A 79 -14.99 22.39 10.97
CA THR A 79 -13.71 22.20 10.28
C THR A 79 -13.10 20.81 10.56
N GLN A 80 -13.15 20.36 11.82
CA GLN A 80 -12.69 19.02 12.18
C GLN A 80 -13.51 17.93 11.49
N LEU A 81 -14.83 18.08 11.45
CA LEU A 81 -15.71 17.14 10.75
C LEU A 81 -15.40 17.09 9.24
N GLU A 82 -15.22 18.25 8.60
CA GLU A 82 -14.86 18.33 7.19
C GLU A 82 -13.47 17.68 6.92
N GLN A 83 -12.49 17.90 7.80
CA GLN A 83 -11.17 17.24 7.70
C GLN A 83 -11.29 15.72 7.80
N GLN A 84 -12.06 15.23 8.75
CA GLN A 84 -12.30 13.79 8.92
C GLN A 84 -12.97 13.19 7.68
N GLN A 85 -14.02 13.80 7.17
CA GLN A 85 -14.72 13.33 5.97
C GLN A 85 -13.80 13.32 4.74
N GLN A 86 -12.96 14.35 4.57
CA GLN A 86 -11.98 14.40 3.49
C GLN A 86 -10.92 13.29 3.61
N PHE A 87 -10.46 13.05 4.83
CA PHE A 87 -9.50 11.98 5.08
C PHE A 87 -10.11 10.60 4.83
N GLU A 88 -11.32 10.35 5.27
CA GLU A 88 -12.04 9.10 4.99
C GLU A 88 -12.27 8.88 3.49
N SER A 89 -12.68 9.94 2.78
CA SER A 89 -12.82 9.90 1.32
C SER A 89 -11.50 9.59 0.63
N PHE A 90 -10.41 10.19 1.09
CA PHE A 90 -9.06 9.90 0.61
C PHE A 90 -8.69 8.42 0.82
N LEU A 91 -8.91 7.88 2.02
CA LEU A 91 -8.61 6.48 2.32
C LEU A 91 -9.41 5.52 1.42
N GLN A 92 -10.68 5.80 1.20
CA GLN A 92 -11.54 5.02 0.30
C GLN A 92 -11.01 5.05 -1.14
N ASP A 93 -10.59 6.21 -1.63
CA ASP A 93 -10.00 6.35 -2.96
C ASP A 93 -8.67 5.58 -3.09
N GLN A 94 -7.80 5.68 -2.07
CA GLN A 94 -6.56 4.90 -2.04
C GLN A 94 -6.83 3.40 -2.03
N GLN A 95 -7.82 2.95 -1.26
CA GLN A 95 -8.21 1.54 -1.21
C GLN A 95 -8.76 1.06 -2.56
N LYS A 96 -9.63 1.83 -3.22
CA LYS A 96 -10.14 1.51 -4.57
C LYS A 96 -8.99 1.38 -5.58
N LYS A 97 -8.06 2.34 -5.58
CA LYS A 97 -6.88 2.31 -6.46
C LYS A 97 -5.97 1.11 -6.18
N LEU A 98 -5.80 0.76 -4.90
CA LEU A 98 -5.02 -0.40 -4.49
C LEU A 98 -5.67 -1.70 -4.98
N THR A 99 -6.97 -1.87 -4.76
CA THR A 99 -7.74 -3.05 -5.19
C THR A 99 -7.73 -3.24 -6.71
N LEU A 100 -7.82 -2.15 -7.48
CA LEU A 100 -7.71 -2.20 -8.93
C LEU A 100 -6.34 -2.66 -9.43
N LYS A 101 -5.27 -2.27 -8.75
CA LYS A 101 -3.89 -2.62 -9.14
C LYS A 101 -3.39 -3.91 -8.52
N MET A 102 -3.93 -4.28 -7.37
CA MET A 102 -3.60 -5.48 -6.60
C MET A 102 -4.89 -6.22 -6.22
N PRO A 103 -5.42 -7.08 -7.09
CA PRO A 103 -6.67 -7.80 -6.84
C PRO A 103 -6.65 -8.67 -5.58
N GLU A 104 -5.46 -9.03 -5.09
CA GLU A 104 -5.25 -9.77 -3.84
C GLU A 104 -5.85 -9.04 -2.62
N PHE A 105 -5.99 -7.71 -2.69
CA PHE A 105 -6.62 -6.89 -1.65
C PHE A 105 -8.16 -6.94 -1.66
N SER A 106 -8.77 -7.52 -2.69
CA SER A 106 -10.24 -7.74 -2.74
C SER A 106 -10.68 -8.90 -1.85
N ASP A 107 -9.79 -9.87 -1.62
CA ASP A 107 -10.04 -11.02 -0.75
C ASP A 107 -9.60 -10.68 0.69
N PRO A 108 -10.53 -10.67 1.68
CA PRO A 108 -10.19 -10.29 3.06
C PRO A 108 -9.09 -11.14 3.68
N ALA A 109 -9.07 -12.44 3.40
CA ALA A 109 -8.08 -13.37 3.97
C ALA A 109 -6.68 -13.09 3.38
N LYS A 110 -6.59 -12.96 2.06
CA LYS A 110 -5.32 -12.63 1.37
C LYS A 110 -4.82 -11.24 1.72
N SER A 111 -5.73 -10.28 1.82
CA SER A 111 -5.44 -8.91 2.23
C SER A 111 -4.83 -8.86 3.62
N SER A 112 -5.43 -9.55 4.60
CA SER A 112 -4.89 -9.65 5.97
C SER A 112 -3.51 -10.27 6.00
N GLN A 113 -3.31 -11.37 5.30
CA GLN A 113 -2.02 -12.05 5.24
C GLN A 113 -0.96 -11.15 4.60
N LEU A 114 -1.29 -10.47 3.50
CA LEU A 114 -0.38 -9.57 2.80
C LEU A 114 0.00 -8.35 3.66
N LYS A 115 -0.96 -7.75 4.36
CA LYS A 115 -0.72 -6.66 5.32
C LYS A 115 0.22 -7.10 6.45
N ASN A 116 0.02 -8.28 7.02
CA ASN A 116 0.88 -8.82 8.07
C ASN A 116 2.31 -9.07 7.55
N ASN A 117 2.45 -9.61 6.35
CA ASN A 117 3.75 -9.82 5.72
C ASN A 117 4.48 -8.50 5.45
N MET A 118 3.77 -7.48 4.93
CA MET A 118 4.31 -6.14 4.72
C MET A 118 4.73 -5.47 6.03
N ARG A 119 3.90 -5.60 7.08
CA ARG A 119 4.23 -5.09 8.42
C ARG A 119 5.52 -5.73 8.94
N SER A 120 5.62 -7.06 8.93
CA SER A 120 6.82 -7.78 9.35
C SER A 120 8.05 -7.38 8.52
N TYR A 121 7.87 -7.16 7.21
CA TYR A 121 8.93 -6.72 6.33
C TYR A 121 9.42 -5.31 6.72
N LEU A 122 8.52 -4.34 6.89
CA LEU A 122 8.87 -2.97 7.29
C LEU A 122 9.51 -2.93 8.68
N THR A 123 8.99 -3.69 9.65
CA THR A 123 9.58 -3.81 10.99
C THR A 123 11.02 -4.35 10.93
N SER A 124 11.31 -5.27 9.99
CA SER A 124 12.69 -5.76 9.80
C SER A 124 13.67 -4.70 9.29
N TYR A 125 13.18 -3.58 8.79
CA TYR A 125 13.96 -2.39 8.38
C TYR A 125 13.95 -1.27 9.43
N GLY A 126 13.34 -1.50 10.60
CA GLY A 126 13.33 -0.54 11.70
C GLY A 126 12.13 0.40 11.76
N PHE A 127 11.13 0.21 10.89
CA PHE A 127 9.88 0.99 10.97
C PHE A 127 9.06 0.56 12.19
N ASN A 128 8.57 1.54 12.95
CA ASN A 128 7.66 1.30 14.06
C ASN A 128 6.19 1.22 13.58
N ASP A 129 5.31 0.73 14.46
CA ASP A 129 3.90 0.53 14.12
C ASP A 129 3.17 1.84 13.78
N GLN A 130 3.57 2.96 14.37
CA GLN A 130 2.97 4.27 14.09
C GLN A 130 3.34 4.75 12.68
N GLU A 131 4.59 4.58 12.27
CA GLU A 131 5.05 4.91 10.91
C GLU A 131 4.36 4.02 9.87
N ILE A 132 4.24 2.73 10.15
CA ILE A 132 3.54 1.78 9.27
C ILE A 132 2.06 2.13 9.14
N ALA A 133 1.41 2.53 10.24
CA ALA A 133 0.01 2.95 10.23
C ALA A 133 -0.26 4.23 9.41
N GLN A 134 0.77 5.06 9.15
CA GLN A 134 0.67 6.26 8.34
C GLN A 134 0.86 6.02 6.83
N VAL A 135 1.10 4.78 6.41
CA VAL A 135 1.24 4.42 5.00
C VAL A 135 -0.15 4.26 4.36
N TYR A 136 -0.73 5.37 3.93
CA TYR A 136 -2.06 5.39 3.30
C TYR A 136 -2.01 5.37 1.76
N ASP A 137 -0.91 5.79 1.15
CA ASP A 137 -0.78 5.90 -0.31
C ASP A 137 -0.63 4.51 -0.95
N HIS A 138 -1.56 4.16 -1.85
CA HIS A 138 -1.52 2.89 -2.58
C HIS A 138 -0.20 2.64 -3.33
N ARG A 139 0.48 3.71 -3.78
CA ARG A 139 1.76 3.61 -4.49
C ARG A 139 2.87 3.11 -3.58
N ILE A 140 2.89 3.59 -2.33
CA ILE A 140 3.87 3.15 -1.32
C ILE A 140 3.60 1.69 -0.96
N VAL A 141 2.32 1.30 -0.77
CA VAL A 141 1.94 -0.09 -0.51
C VAL A 141 2.40 -1.02 -1.64
N MET A 142 2.24 -0.61 -2.90
CA MET A 142 2.74 -1.36 -4.06
C MET A 142 4.26 -1.48 -4.05
N LEU A 143 4.98 -0.38 -3.79
CA LEU A 143 6.43 -0.38 -3.71
C LEU A 143 6.97 -1.32 -2.63
N VAL A 144 6.34 -1.30 -1.44
CA VAL A 144 6.69 -2.20 -0.33
C VAL A 144 6.44 -3.67 -0.72
N ASN A 145 5.33 -3.96 -1.39
CA ASN A 145 5.03 -5.31 -1.89
C ASN A 145 6.09 -5.80 -2.88
N ASP A 146 6.49 -4.95 -3.82
CA ASP A 146 7.50 -5.30 -4.82
C ASP A 146 8.88 -5.50 -4.19
N ALA A 147 9.25 -4.65 -3.24
CA ALA A 147 10.49 -4.79 -2.47
C ALA A 147 10.50 -6.09 -1.65
N MET A 148 9.40 -6.44 -1.00
CA MET A 148 9.23 -7.68 -0.25
C MET A 148 9.33 -8.90 -1.19
N LYS A 149 8.65 -8.90 -2.32
CA LYS A 149 8.71 -9.96 -3.34
C LYS A 149 10.14 -10.13 -3.86
N TYR A 150 10.83 -9.03 -4.15
CA TYR A 150 12.23 -9.07 -4.59
C TYR A 150 13.16 -9.71 -3.56
N LYS A 151 13.04 -9.34 -2.27
CA LYS A 151 13.84 -9.94 -1.19
C LYS A 151 13.58 -11.44 -1.06
N ASN A 152 12.31 -11.85 -1.15
CA ASN A 152 11.94 -13.27 -1.11
C ASN A 152 12.54 -14.06 -2.30
N LEU A 153 12.54 -13.47 -3.50
CA LEU A 153 13.19 -14.05 -4.67
C LEU A 153 14.70 -14.17 -4.47
N GLN A 154 15.37 -13.18 -3.92
CA GLN A 154 16.81 -13.23 -3.62
C GLN A 154 17.13 -14.35 -2.63
N ASN A 155 16.36 -14.48 -1.56
CA ASN A 155 16.53 -15.52 -0.56
C ASN A 155 16.25 -16.93 -1.14
N SER A 156 15.44 -17.05 -2.19
CA SER A 156 15.11 -18.32 -2.85
C SER A 156 16.14 -18.73 -3.88
N LYS A 157 16.97 -17.82 -4.42
CA LYS A 157 17.99 -18.12 -5.44
C LYS A 157 18.94 -19.25 -5.08
N PRO A 158 19.53 -19.33 -3.87
CA PRO A 158 20.45 -20.41 -3.52
C PRO A 158 19.76 -21.79 -3.51
N ASN A 159 18.47 -21.86 -3.19
CA ASN A 159 17.70 -23.10 -3.21
C ASN A 159 17.32 -23.54 -4.63
N LEU A 160 17.06 -22.60 -5.53
CA LEU A 160 16.83 -22.87 -6.95
C LEU A 160 18.12 -23.34 -7.64
N ALA A 161 19.26 -22.71 -7.36
CA ALA A 161 20.56 -23.13 -7.88
C ALA A 161 20.88 -24.57 -7.44
N LYS A 162 20.62 -24.95 -6.19
CA LYS A 162 20.79 -26.33 -5.70
C LYS A 162 19.87 -27.34 -6.40
N LYS A 163 18.68 -26.94 -6.87
CA LYS A 163 17.78 -27.81 -7.65
C LYS A 163 18.26 -27.99 -9.09
N ILE A 164 18.89 -26.98 -9.68
CA ILE A 164 19.38 -27.01 -11.06
C ILE A 164 20.69 -27.81 -11.14
N THR A 165 21.51 -27.83 -10.07
CA THR A 165 22.77 -28.61 -10.03
C THR A 165 22.58 -30.13 -9.91
N LYS A 166 21.37 -30.62 -9.66
CA LYS A 166 21.07 -32.03 -9.90
C LYS A 166 20.88 -32.21 -11.41
N PRO A 167 21.85 -32.84 -12.14
CA PRO A 167 21.65 -33.06 -13.57
C PRO A 167 20.36 -33.85 -13.72
N GLY A 168 19.40 -33.31 -14.42
CA GLY A 168 18.26 -34.10 -14.85
C GLY A 168 18.80 -35.36 -15.49
N LYS A 169 18.20 -36.53 -15.22
CA LYS A 169 18.55 -37.76 -15.92
C LYS A 169 18.59 -37.40 -17.40
N VAL A 170 19.81 -37.29 -17.93
CA VAL A 170 20.01 -37.18 -19.37
C VAL A 170 19.56 -38.53 -19.90
N PHE A 171 18.35 -38.58 -20.40
CA PHE A 171 17.96 -39.69 -21.24
C PHE A 171 18.82 -39.52 -22.49
N SER A 172 19.96 -40.22 -22.56
CA SER A 172 20.63 -40.44 -23.82
C SER A 172 19.55 -41.07 -24.71
N SER A 173 19.24 -40.40 -25.82
CA SER A 173 18.42 -41.02 -26.85
C SER A 173 19.17 -42.29 -27.28
N GLY A 174 18.83 -43.37 -26.62
CA GLY A 174 19.26 -44.69 -27.08
C GLY A 174 18.66 -44.83 -28.46
N VAL A 175 19.49 -44.82 -29.46
CA VAL A 175 19.09 -45.26 -30.78
C VAL A 175 18.52 -46.66 -30.56
N LYS A 176 17.20 -46.81 -30.58
CA LYS A 176 16.58 -48.14 -30.59
C LYS A 176 17.14 -48.80 -31.83
N LYS A 177 18.08 -49.76 -31.64
CA LYS A 177 18.50 -50.60 -32.74
C LYS A 177 17.24 -51.23 -33.30
N ASP A 178 16.95 -50.96 -34.57
CA ASP A 178 15.83 -51.55 -35.26
C ASP A 178 15.83 -53.07 -35.10
N LYS A 179 14.64 -53.67 -34.93
CA LYS A 179 14.51 -55.14 -34.83
C LYS A 179 15.18 -55.82 -36.03
N ALA A 180 15.27 -55.15 -37.16
CA ALA A 180 16.03 -55.59 -38.34
C ALA A 180 17.51 -55.78 -38.10
N ASP A 181 18.19 -54.92 -37.34
CA ASP A 181 19.61 -55.00 -37.02
C ASP A 181 19.92 -56.16 -36.09
N LEU A 182 19.02 -56.49 -35.15
CA LEU A 182 19.15 -57.62 -34.26
C LEU A 182 19.03 -58.96 -35.00
N ASN A 183 18.20 -59.04 -36.00
CA ASN A 183 18.05 -60.20 -36.85
C ASN A 183 19.24 -60.38 -37.80
N PHE A 184 19.79 -59.28 -38.31
CA PHE A 184 20.98 -59.27 -39.13
C PHE A 184 22.22 -59.77 -38.35
N THR A 185 22.45 -59.28 -37.13
CA THR A 185 23.54 -59.74 -36.25
C THR A 185 23.40 -61.18 -35.88
N LYS A 186 22.20 -61.68 -35.55
CA LYS A 186 21.96 -63.11 -35.28
C LYS A 186 22.21 -64.02 -36.50
N ARG A 187 21.82 -63.53 -37.70
CA ARG A 187 22.10 -64.24 -38.96
C ARG A 187 23.58 -64.25 -39.25
N LYS A 188 24.32 -63.21 -39.06
CA LYS A 188 25.76 -63.11 -39.23
C LYS A 188 26.51 -64.01 -38.28
N GLU A 189 26.09 -64.11 -37.01
CA GLU A 189 26.64 -65.01 -36.03
C GLU A 189 26.42 -66.49 -36.39
N LYS A 190 25.20 -66.83 -36.82
CA LYS A 190 24.88 -68.21 -37.27
C LYS A 190 25.68 -68.61 -38.50
N LEU A 191 25.78 -67.68 -39.47
CA LEU A 191 26.68 -67.93 -40.67
C LEU A 191 28.16 -68.10 -40.31
N GLY A 192 28.63 -67.31 -39.31
CA GLY A 192 29.99 -67.44 -38.79
C GLY A 192 30.23 -68.78 -38.10
N ARG A 193 29.27 -69.31 -37.36
CA ARG A 193 29.31 -70.64 -36.74
C ARG A 193 29.28 -71.72 -37.79
N LEU A 194 28.39 -71.64 -38.78
CA LEU A 194 28.32 -72.58 -39.88
C LEU A 194 29.65 -72.72 -40.63
N LYS A 195 30.30 -71.53 -40.89
CA LYS A 195 31.66 -71.58 -41.53
C LYS A 195 32.76 -72.19 -40.70
N LYS A 196 32.62 -72.17 -39.36
CA LYS A 196 33.61 -72.72 -38.45
C LYS A 196 33.39 -74.22 -38.08
N THR A 197 32.16 -74.63 -37.95
CA THR A 197 31.80 -75.95 -37.39
C THR A 197 31.06 -76.87 -38.38
N GLY A 198 30.61 -76.33 -39.56
CA GLY A 198 29.87 -77.10 -40.55
C GLY A 198 28.45 -77.47 -40.11
N SER A 199 27.95 -76.97 -38.97
CA SER A 199 26.61 -77.31 -38.43
C SER A 199 25.93 -76.08 -37.86
N ILE A 200 24.59 -75.99 -38.09
CA ILE A 200 23.70 -75.00 -37.50
C ILE A 200 22.94 -75.75 -36.38
N LYS A 201 23.44 -75.69 -35.17
CA LYS A 201 22.64 -75.99 -33.99
C LYS A 201 22.34 -74.73 -33.25
#